data_34b9c882e9f3970c143093c6a72bdf7b
#
_entry.id   34b9c882e9f3970c143093c6a72bdf7b
#
_cell.length_a   1.000
_cell.length_b   1.000
_cell.length_c   1.000
_cell.angle_alpha   90.00
_cell.angle_beta   90.00
_cell.angle_gamma   90.00
#
_symmetry.space_group_name_H-M   'P 1'
#
loop_
_entity.id
_entity.type
_entity.pdbx_description
1 polymer ?
#
loop_
_entity_poly.entity_id
_entity_poly.type
_entity_poly.pdbx_seq_one_letter_code
_entity_poly.pdbx_strand_id
1 'polypeptide(L)'
;MPSVPKIGMRLIKTAVAVFLCFLVDFFRDGGTPFYSAIAAILCMQPELGSSLKVGKERIIATIIGGIVGMAMLAFERYAVPIEPVLVRYLVISIMVIILMYITVLLKKPSCAYLTCVVFMSIVISHVADANIYVFALNRILDTLIGIFIAIVINAIHIPHRKEQGLLFVCDLDHNLLSKNGDISQHSKIHLSRLLKEGACISFVTADTPASVLPHMEQMPFTMPLVILNGVALYDTKTHTYVSQHNLPLSTVQPVYELLKRHHMNCFIHVISKDNLHIYYGDFRHAKEEQYYEETRMQQQNAYIYAENLYDTQNIPCYLKIMDTKENLLQLQKELKLLPQYQSLSSTILPYPSDESYGFLGIYCNQASIGKAALELKQKTCSSTLISFIGDSDCASLLEVSDLSYVSDQAD
;
A
#
# COMPACT_ATOMS: atom_id res chain seq x y z
N MET A 1 -1.30 23.13 20.39
CA MET A 1 -0.24 23.81 19.61
C MET A 1 0.01 22.98 18.38
N PRO A 2 0.00 23.51 17.16
CA PRO A 2 0.33 22.72 15.97
C PRO A 2 1.76 22.21 16.11
N SER A 3 1.93 20.89 16.01
CA SER A 3 3.26 20.26 16.07
C SER A 3 4.07 20.73 14.86
N VAL A 4 5.29 21.23 15.11
CA VAL A 4 6.23 21.60 14.05
C VAL A 4 6.49 20.34 13.19
N PRO A 5 6.31 20.40 11.86
CA PRO A 5 6.52 19.25 11.01
C PRO A 5 7.96 18.75 11.11
N LYS A 6 8.15 17.46 11.35
CA LYS A 6 9.48 16.83 11.44
C LYS A 6 10.23 16.97 10.11
N ILE A 7 11.51 17.31 10.17
CA ILE A 7 12.39 17.39 8.98
C ILE A 7 12.51 15.98 8.37
N GLY A 8 11.95 15.81 7.18
CA GLY A 8 11.99 14.53 6.45
C GLY A 8 13.39 14.23 5.90
N MET A 9 13.74 12.95 5.79
CA MET A 9 15.04 12.48 5.29
C MET A 9 15.37 13.02 3.87
N ARG A 10 14.35 13.27 3.06
CA ARG A 10 14.52 13.87 1.73
C ARG A 10 15.13 15.27 1.80
N LEU A 11 14.71 16.08 2.76
CA LEU A 11 15.29 17.43 2.95
C LEU A 11 16.77 17.35 3.30
N ILE A 12 17.14 16.42 4.19
CA ILE A 12 18.55 16.21 4.58
C ILE A 12 19.36 15.73 3.38
N LYS A 13 18.87 14.73 2.63
CA LYS A 13 19.53 14.24 1.42
C LYS A 13 19.70 15.34 0.36
N THR A 14 18.71 16.20 0.19
CA THR A 14 18.79 17.34 -0.74
C THR A 14 19.88 18.32 -0.31
N ALA A 15 19.92 18.66 0.98
CA ALA A 15 20.96 19.57 1.52
C ALA A 15 22.38 18.99 1.34
N VAL A 16 22.55 17.70 1.60
CA VAL A 16 23.83 16.99 1.38
C VAL A 16 24.20 16.99 -0.11
N ALA A 17 23.26 16.72 -1.01
CA ALA A 17 23.52 16.73 -2.44
C ALA A 17 23.93 18.12 -2.94
N VAL A 18 23.28 19.19 -2.48
CA VAL A 18 23.65 20.57 -2.79
C VAL A 18 25.05 20.91 -2.28
N PHE A 19 25.36 20.52 -1.03
CA PHE A 19 26.69 20.73 -0.47
C PHE A 19 27.79 20.02 -1.28
N LEU A 20 27.54 18.78 -1.70
CA LEU A 20 28.48 18.03 -2.55
C LEU A 20 28.63 18.67 -3.94
N CYS A 21 27.59 19.26 -4.51
CA CYS A 21 27.68 20.03 -5.75
C CYS A 21 28.64 21.21 -5.57
N PHE A 22 28.51 21.96 -4.47
CA PHE A 22 29.40 23.08 -4.16
C PHE A 22 30.83 22.61 -3.94
N LEU A 23 31.04 21.48 -3.26
CA LEU A 23 32.36 20.92 -3.02
C LEU A 23 33.04 20.49 -4.33
N VAL A 24 32.32 19.84 -5.24
CA VAL A 24 32.87 19.48 -6.56
C VAL A 24 33.23 20.70 -7.37
N ASP A 25 32.40 21.74 -7.34
CA ASP A 25 32.65 22.98 -8.07
C ASP A 25 33.85 23.77 -7.46
N PHE A 26 34.03 23.70 -6.15
CA PHE A 26 35.20 24.29 -5.48
C PHE A 26 36.55 23.76 -5.99
N PHE A 27 36.60 22.46 -6.36
CA PHE A 27 37.78 21.82 -6.93
C PHE A 27 37.85 21.89 -8.47
N ARG A 28 36.83 22.48 -9.12
CA ARG A 28 36.73 22.56 -10.56
C ARG A 28 36.74 24.02 -11.04
N ASP A 29 37.82 24.44 -11.70
CA ASP A 29 37.89 25.77 -12.30
C ASP A 29 36.88 25.92 -13.47
N GLY A 30 36.07 26.99 -13.43
CA GLY A 30 35.18 27.40 -14.55
C GLY A 30 33.77 26.83 -14.50
N GLY A 31 33.36 26.13 -13.42
CA GLY A 31 31.97 25.72 -13.20
C GLY A 31 31.13 26.84 -12.57
N THR A 32 29.80 26.67 -12.61
CA THR A 32 28.88 27.54 -11.89
C THR A 32 28.07 26.69 -10.90
N PRO A 33 28.36 26.78 -9.57
CA PRO A 33 27.74 25.93 -8.53
C PRO A 33 26.21 25.98 -8.53
N PHE A 34 25.66 27.10 -8.94
CA PHE A 34 24.22 27.32 -9.05
C PHE A 34 23.52 26.29 -9.94
N TYR A 35 24.14 25.91 -11.06
CA TYR A 35 23.49 25.01 -12.03
C TYR A 35 23.53 23.56 -11.60
N SER A 36 24.60 23.10 -10.99
CA SER A 36 24.71 21.76 -10.42
C SER A 36 23.78 21.60 -9.22
N ALA A 37 23.71 22.61 -8.35
CA ALA A 37 22.81 22.59 -7.19
C ALA A 37 21.33 22.54 -7.59
N ILE A 38 20.88 23.37 -8.55
CA ILE A 38 19.49 23.29 -9.06
C ILE A 38 19.22 21.92 -9.69
N ALA A 39 20.17 21.37 -10.43
CA ALA A 39 20.03 20.06 -11.02
C ALA A 39 19.83 18.99 -9.94
N ALA A 40 20.62 19.04 -8.86
CA ALA A 40 20.50 18.12 -7.74
C ALA A 40 19.15 18.24 -7.01
N ILE A 41 18.70 19.46 -6.70
CA ILE A 41 17.42 19.71 -6.02
C ILE A 41 16.25 19.14 -6.82
N LEU A 42 16.18 19.42 -8.13
CA LEU A 42 15.08 18.98 -8.97
C LEU A 42 15.10 17.46 -9.26
N CYS A 43 16.27 16.84 -9.27
CA CYS A 43 16.41 15.39 -9.43
C CYS A 43 16.21 14.60 -8.14
N MET A 44 16.15 15.23 -6.98
CA MET A 44 15.88 14.56 -5.70
C MET A 44 14.39 14.27 -5.55
N GLN A 45 13.93 13.17 -6.17
CA GLN A 45 12.55 12.69 -6.11
C GLN A 45 12.35 11.64 -5.01
N PRO A 46 11.10 11.37 -4.57
CA PRO A 46 10.82 10.35 -3.55
C PRO A 46 11.33 8.96 -3.94
N GLU A 47 11.25 8.61 -5.21
CA GLU A 47 11.67 7.32 -5.76
C GLU A 47 12.85 7.46 -6.70
N LEU A 48 13.73 6.46 -6.71
CA LEU A 48 14.91 6.43 -7.58
C LEU A 48 14.51 6.42 -9.08
N GLY A 49 13.43 5.68 -9.43
CA GLY A 49 12.90 5.65 -10.79
C GLY A 49 12.45 7.02 -11.30
N SER A 50 11.76 7.78 -10.44
CA SER A 50 11.34 9.16 -10.73
C SER A 50 12.52 10.11 -10.85
N SER A 51 13.55 9.95 -10.01
CA SER A 51 14.82 10.72 -10.10
C SER A 51 15.53 10.49 -11.43
N LEU A 52 15.62 9.24 -11.89
CA LEU A 52 16.21 8.90 -13.19
C LEU A 52 15.42 9.47 -14.35
N LYS A 53 14.08 9.45 -14.28
CA LYS A 53 13.23 10.05 -15.32
C LYS A 53 13.44 11.55 -15.43
N VAL A 54 13.39 12.27 -14.29
CA VAL A 54 13.64 13.73 -14.26
C VAL A 54 15.06 14.05 -14.71
N GLY A 55 16.06 13.25 -14.32
CA GLY A 55 17.45 13.41 -14.77
C GLY A 55 17.59 13.30 -16.29
N LYS A 56 16.97 12.30 -16.92
CA LYS A 56 16.97 12.14 -18.38
C LYS A 56 16.31 13.33 -19.10
N GLU A 57 15.17 13.79 -18.60
CA GLU A 57 14.47 14.95 -19.14
C GLU A 57 15.35 16.22 -19.07
N ARG A 58 16.06 16.38 -17.95
CA ARG A 58 17.00 17.50 -17.77
C ARG A 58 18.19 17.45 -18.72
N ILE A 59 18.77 16.30 -18.95
CA ILE A 59 19.88 16.13 -19.92
C ILE A 59 19.42 16.56 -21.32
N ILE A 60 18.27 16.05 -21.76
CA ILE A 60 17.71 16.38 -23.09
C ILE A 60 17.46 17.89 -23.21
N ALA A 61 16.82 18.49 -22.20
CA ALA A 61 16.54 19.92 -22.16
C ALA A 61 17.82 20.77 -22.22
N THR A 62 18.85 20.37 -21.48
CA THR A 62 20.14 21.10 -21.42
C THR A 62 20.88 21.00 -22.77
N ILE A 63 20.86 19.85 -23.42
CA ILE A 63 21.49 19.67 -24.72
C ILE A 63 20.79 20.54 -25.80
N ILE A 64 19.45 20.45 -25.87
CA ILE A 64 18.69 21.21 -26.87
C ILE A 64 18.84 22.73 -26.65
N GLY A 65 18.58 23.18 -25.40
CA GLY A 65 18.72 24.61 -25.05
C GLY A 65 20.13 25.12 -25.18
N GLY A 66 21.12 24.26 -24.86
CA GLY A 66 22.53 24.55 -25.03
C GLY A 66 22.97 24.77 -26.50
N ILE A 67 22.61 23.81 -27.35
CA ILE A 67 22.94 23.86 -28.79
C ILE A 67 22.29 25.10 -29.46
N VAL A 68 21.00 25.33 -29.21
CA VAL A 68 20.30 26.46 -29.81
C VAL A 68 20.78 27.79 -29.26
N GLY A 69 21.08 27.87 -27.94
CA GLY A 69 21.65 29.05 -27.32
C GLY A 69 23.03 29.40 -27.88
N MET A 70 23.91 28.39 -28.03
CA MET A 70 25.22 28.58 -28.68
C MET A 70 25.07 29.03 -30.13
N ALA A 71 24.18 28.42 -30.91
CA ALA A 71 23.95 28.78 -32.30
C ALA A 71 23.49 30.25 -32.43
N MET A 72 22.57 30.69 -31.56
CA MET A 72 22.10 32.07 -31.55
C MET A 72 23.21 33.05 -31.21
N LEU A 73 24.01 32.81 -30.17
CA LEU A 73 25.13 33.69 -29.80
C LEU A 73 26.22 33.70 -30.88
N ALA A 74 26.50 32.54 -31.51
CA ALA A 74 27.44 32.47 -32.61
C ALA A 74 26.94 33.27 -33.82
N PHE A 75 25.66 33.17 -34.15
CA PHE A 75 25.04 33.96 -35.22
C PHE A 75 25.13 35.47 -34.96
N GLU A 76 24.79 35.91 -33.73
CA GLU A 76 24.85 37.30 -33.31
C GLU A 76 26.30 37.85 -33.38
N ARG A 77 27.27 37.01 -33.04
CA ARG A 77 28.69 37.44 -33.00
C ARG A 77 29.37 37.43 -34.35
N TYR A 78 29.09 36.45 -35.21
CA TYR A 78 29.83 36.24 -36.43
C TYR A 78 29.09 36.67 -37.71
N ALA A 79 27.74 36.74 -37.69
CA ALA A 79 26.95 37.05 -38.85
C ALA A 79 26.33 38.44 -38.81
N VAL A 80 25.47 38.75 -37.88
CA VAL A 80 24.74 40.03 -37.77
C VAL A 80 24.52 40.40 -36.34
N PRO A 81 25.16 41.49 -35.84
CA PRO A 81 24.82 42.03 -34.50
C PRO A 81 23.37 42.52 -34.50
N ILE A 82 22.58 42.05 -33.57
CA ILE A 82 21.16 42.41 -33.45
C ILE A 82 21.04 43.68 -32.61
N GLU A 83 20.96 44.83 -33.26
CA GLU A 83 20.68 46.11 -32.63
C GLU A 83 19.39 46.71 -33.22
N PRO A 84 18.54 47.37 -32.47
CA PRO A 84 18.61 47.71 -31.06
C PRO A 84 18.16 46.58 -30.10
N VAL A 85 18.45 46.74 -28.81
CA VAL A 85 18.17 45.73 -27.75
C VAL A 85 16.73 45.23 -27.77
N LEU A 86 15.77 46.06 -28.15
CA LEU A 86 14.35 45.65 -28.25
C LEU A 86 14.14 44.57 -29.32
N VAL A 87 14.82 44.69 -30.48
CA VAL A 87 14.75 43.70 -31.58
C VAL A 87 15.36 42.37 -31.09
N ARG A 88 16.44 42.43 -30.35
CA ARG A 88 17.08 41.26 -29.72
C ARG A 88 16.11 40.52 -28.78
N TYR A 89 15.40 41.25 -27.93
CA TYR A 89 14.40 40.65 -27.03
C TYR A 89 13.24 40.03 -27.80
N LEU A 90 12.80 40.63 -28.87
CA LEU A 90 11.77 40.06 -29.78
C LEU A 90 12.26 38.74 -30.39
N VAL A 91 13.49 38.72 -30.92
CA VAL A 91 14.08 37.49 -31.50
C VAL A 91 14.19 36.38 -30.47
N ILE A 92 14.66 36.67 -29.24
CA ILE A 92 14.73 35.73 -28.15
C ILE A 92 13.32 35.16 -27.83
N SER A 93 12.30 36.01 -27.80
CA SER A 93 10.93 35.59 -27.54
C SER A 93 10.37 34.65 -28.61
N ILE A 94 10.67 34.93 -29.89
CA ILE A 94 10.31 34.05 -31.02
C ILE A 94 11.05 32.70 -30.90
N MET A 95 12.33 32.71 -30.54
CA MET A 95 13.13 31.50 -30.38
C MET A 95 12.60 30.62 -29.23
N VAL A 96 12.02 31.19 -28.15
CA VAL A 96 11.35 30.43 -27.10
C VAL A 96 10.17 29.64 -27.66
N ILE A 97 9.36 30.24 -28.55
CA ILE A 97 8.23 29.53 -29.20
C ILE A 97 8.76 28.36 -30.02
N ILE A 98 9.80 28.60 -30.84
CA ILE A 98 10.42 27.57 -31.67
C ILE A 98 10.96 26.41 -30.82
N LEU A 99 11.65 26.72 -29.70
CA LEU A 99 12.19 25.72 -28.78
C LEU A 99 11.08 24.87 -28.13
N MET A 100 10.01 25.50 -27.69
CA MET A 100 8.85 24.77 -27.14
C MET A 100 8.27 23.85 -28.22
N TYR A 101 8.14 24.31 -29.47
CA TYR A 101 7.63 23.49 -30.55
C TYR A 101 8.56 22.32 -30.90
N ILE A 102 9.88 22.51 -30.91
CA ILE A 102 10.88 21.44 -31.08
C ILE A 102 10.71 20.35 -30.02
N THR A 103 10.52 20.71 -28.76
CA THR A 103 10.31 19.70 -27.67
C THR A 103 9.03 18.91 -27.86
N VAL A 104 7.97 19.51 -28.38
CA VAL A 104 6.72 18.82 -28.73
C VAL A 104 6.93 17.87 -29.90
N LEU A 105 7.62 18.28 -30.96
CA LEU A 105 7.97 17.43 -32.13
C LEU A 105 8.80 16.20 -31.70
N LEU A 106 9.70 16.37 -30.73
CA LEU A 106 10.50 15.28 -30.15
C LEU A 106 9.70 14.40 -29.18
N LYS A 107 8.39 14.63 -29.05
CA LYS A 107 7.51 13.91 -28.12
C LYS A 107 7.99 13.98 -26.64
N LYS A 108 8.59 15.11 -26.25
CA LYS A 108 9.11 15.39 -24.91
C LYS A 108 8.62 16.75 -24.37
N PRO A 109 7.29 16.98 -24.27
CA PRO A 109 6.75 18.27 -23.82
C PRO A 109 7.17 18.62 -22.38
N SER A 110 7.45 17.63 -21.54
CA SER A 110 7.96 17.82 -20.17
C SER A 110 9.32 18.55 -20.13
N CYS A 111 10.10 18.51 -21.21
CA CYS A 111 11.40 19.18 -21.32
C CYS A 111 11.27 20.67 -21.71
N ALA A 112 10.11 21.13 -22.20
CA ALA A 112 9.95 22.45 -22.81
C ALA A 112 10.39 23.61 -21.90
N TYR A 113 9.89 23.62 -20.66
CA TYR A 113 10.24 24.64 -19.67
C TYR A 113 11.75 24.72 -19.44
N LEU A 114 12.38 23.57 -19.15
CA LEU A 114 13.81 23.52 -18.87
C LEU A 114 14.68 23.90 -20.07
N THR A 115 14.26 23.52 -21.29
CA THR A 115 14.93 23.88 -22.53
C THR A 115 14.97 25.41 -22.70
N CYS A 116 13.85 26.08 -22.46
CA CYS A 116 13.78 27.56 -22.54
C CYS A 116 14.64 28.23 -21.46
N VAL A 117 14.63 27.69 -20.22
CA VAL A 117 15.47 28.24 -19.13
C VAL A 117 16.95 28.11 -19.45
N VAL A 118 17.41 26.98 -19.99
CA VAL A 118 18.81 26.78 -20.38
C VAL A 118 19.18 27.71 -21.53
N PHE A 119 18.34 27.81 -22.55
CA PHE A 119 18.52 28.73 -23.68
C PHE A 119 18.68 30.18 -23.21
N MET A 120 17.72 30.68 -22.39
CA MET A 120 17.76 32.05 -21.88
C MET A 120 18.99 32.28 -20.99
N SER A 121 19.40 31.31 -20.17
CA SER A 121 20.58 31.45 -19.33
C SER A 121 21.87 31.64 -20.13
N ILE A 122 21.97 31.04 -21.32
CA ILE A 122 23.12 31.20 -22.22
C ILE A 122 23.06 32.54 -22.96
N VAL A 123 21.91 32.84 -23.55
CA VAL A 123 21.77 34.01 -24.43
C VAL A 123 21.77 35.35 -23.66
N ILE A 124 21.23 35.38 -22.43
CA ILE A 124 21.11 36.62 -21.63
C ILE A 124 22.36 36.89 -20.79
N SER A 125 22.86 35.85 -20.12
CA SER A 125 23.89 36.04 -19.08
C SER A 125 25.32 36.13 -19.64
N HIS A 126 25.58 35.64 -20.88
CA HIS A 126 26.93 35.39 -21.37
C HIS A 126 27.23 36.03 -22.73
N VAL A 127 26.58 37.13 -23.04
CA VAL A 127 26.79 37.92 -24.29
C VAL A 127 28.22 38.41 -24.42
N ALA A 128 28.84 38.77 -23.30
CA ALA A 128 30.19 39.39 -23.26
C ALA A 128 31.34 38.38 -23.08
N ASP A 129 31.00 37.06 -22.95
CA ASP A 129 32.04 36.07 -22.69
C ASP A 129 32.99 35.87 -23.87
N ALA A 130 34.29 35.76 -23.57
CA ALA A 130 35.31 35.56 -24.59
C ALA A 130 35.14 34.23 -25.36
N ASN A 131 34.65 33.20 -24.69
CA ASN A 131 34.48 31.85 -25.26
C ASN A 131 33.12 31.25 -24.97
N ILE A 132 32.17 31.38 -25.87
CA ILE A 132 30.79 30.91 -25.78
C ILE A 132 30.72 29.38 -25.66
N TYR A 133 31.63 28.66 -26.32
CA TYR A 133 31.61 27.18 -26.32
C TYR A 133 32.00 26.60 -24.98
N VAL A 134 33.00 27.18 -24.29
CA VAL A 134 33.44 26.75 -22.97
C VAL A 134 32.32 26.89 -21.93
N PHE A 135 31.58 28.01 -21.97
CA PHE A 135 30.46 28.22 -21.08
C PHE A 135 29.35 27.18 -21.27
N ALA A 136 28.94 26.94 -22.53
CA ALA A 136 27.87 25.98 -22.80
C ALA A 136 28.29 24.55 -22.46
N LEU A 137 29.55 24.19 -22.67
CA LEU A 137 30.07 22.89 -22.23
C LEU A 137 30.06 22.76 -20.70
N ASN A 138 30.53 23.79 -19.99
CA ASN A 138 30.47 23.81 -18.52
C ASN A 138 29.03 23.71 -18.02
N ARG A 139 28.06 24.36 -18.68
CA ARG A 139 26.63 24.28 -18.37
C ARG A 139 26.10 22.86 -18.45
N ILE A 140 26.51 22.11 -19.48
CA ILE A 140 26.15 20.69 -19.63
C ILE A 140 26.80 19.87 -18.51
N LEU A 141 28.09 20.06 -18.26
CA LEU A 141 28.83 19.36 -17.22
C LEU A 141 28.25 19.61 -15.81
N ASP A 142 27.93 20.86 -15.47
CA ASP A 142 27.31 21.21 -14.19
C ASP A 142 25.98 20.48 -13.99
N THR A 143 25.16 20.42 -15.05
CA THR A 143 23.90 19.70 -15.01
C THR A 143 24.12 18.20 -14.79
N LEU A 144 25.06 17.58 -15.51
CA LEU A 144 25.40 16.15 -15.34
C LEU A 144 25.92 15.83 -13.95
N ILE A 145 26.79 16.68 -13.38
CA ILE A 145 27.31 16.55 -12.01
C ILE A 145 26.16 16.59 -11.00
N GLY A 146 25.27 17.58 -11.10
CA GLY A 146 24.13 17.69 -10.21
C GLY A 146 23.18 16.49 -10.28
N ILE A 147 22.88 15.99 -11.48
CA ILE A 147 22.05 14.79 -11.68
C ILE A 147 22.73 13.56 -11.08
N PHE A 148 24.03 13.37 -11.34
CA PHE A 148 24.78 12.22 -10.85
C PHE A 148 24.81 12.20 -9.32
N ILE A 149 25.16 13.33 -8.69
CA ILE A 149 25.17 13.46 -7.21
C ILE A 149 23.78 13.17 -6.64
N ALA A 150 22.71 13.73 -7.23
CA ALA A 150 21.35 13.48 -6.75
C ALA A 150 20.96 12.00 -6.83
N ILE A 151 21.28 11.32 -7.91
CA ILE A 151 21.00 9.89 -8.09
C ILE A 151 21.76 9.05 -7.07
N VAL A 152 23.07 9.32 -6.89
CA VAL A 152 23.91 8.60 -5.92
C VAL A 152 23.40 8.79 -4.50
N ILE A 153 23.13 10.03 -4.08
CA ILE A 153 22.61 10.32 -2.72
C ILE A 153 21.20 9.74 -2.54
N ASN A 154 20.37 9.74 -3.57
CA ASN A 154 19.04 9.14 -3.47
C ASN A 154 19.09 7.60 -3.40
N ALA A 155 20.06 6.98 -4.07
CA ALA A 155 20.31 5.54 -4.01
C ALA A 155 20.86 5.07 -2.65
N ILE A 156 21.52 5.93 -1.90
CA ILE A 156 21.99 5.59 -0.54
C ILE A 156 20.76 5.36 0.34
N HIS A 157 20.49 4.12 0.64
CA HIS A 157 19.43 3.71 1.57
C HIS A 157 19.95 3.94 2.99
N ILE A 158 19.59 5.08 3.60
CA ILE A 158 19.82 5.27 5.03
C ILE A 158 18.70 4.49 5.71
N PRO A 159 19.01 3.35 6.39
CA PRO A 159 17.97 2.59 7.07
C PRO A 159 17.30 3.55 8.07
N HIS A 160 16.00 3.73 7.91
CA HIS A 160 15.21 4.38 8.94
C HIS A 160 15.46 3.58 10.21
N ARG A 161 15.77 4.30 11.31
CA ARG A 161 15.76 3.67 12.63
C ARG A 161 14.42 2.99 12.73
N LYS A 162 14.42 1.65 12.76
CA LYS A 162 13.20 0.89 12.99
C LYS A 162 12.58 1.52 14.23
N GLU A 163 11.41 2.13 14.11
CA GLU A 163 10.62 2.40 15.29
C GLU A 163 10.21 1.01 15.79
N GLN A 164 11.08 0.45 16.62
CA GLN A 164 10.89 -0.84 17.23
C GLN A 164 9.68 -0.70 18.13
N GLY A 165 8.70 -1.54 17.89
CA GLY A 165 7.52 -1.58 18.74
C GLY A 165 6.22 -1.10 18.10
N LEU A 166 6.16 -0.85 16.81
CA LEU A 166 4.90 -0.59 16.11
C LEU A 166 4.36 -1.89 15.51
N LEU A 167 3.13 -2.23 15.84
CA LEU A 167 2.36 -3.27 15.18
C LEU A 167 1.19 -2.62 14.43
N PHE A 168 1.14 -2.86 13.13
CA PHE A 168 0.03 -2.44 12.28
C PHE A 168 -0.92 -3.63 12.10
N VAL A 169 -2.20 -3.40 12.35
CA VAL A 169 -3.27 -4.38 12.12
C VAL A 169 -4.26 -3.76 11.14
N CYS A 170 -4.43 -4.41 10.00
CA CYS A 170 -5.24 -3.90 8.91
C CYS A 170 -6.37 -4.87 8.59
N ASP A 171 -7.59 -4.35 8.45
CA ASP A 171 -8.72 -5.08 7.92
C ASP A 171 -8.44 -5.40 6.44
N LEU A 172 -8.38 -6.69 6.13
CA LEU A 172 -8.10 -7.17 4.78
C LEU A 172 -9.32 -6.97 3.87
N ASP A 173 -10.48 -7.35 4.36
CA ASP A 173 -11.70 -7.50 3.58
C ASP A 173 -12.23 -6.15 3.08
N HIS A 174 -12.15 -5.10 3.90
CA HIS A 174 -12.69 -3.78 3.57
C HIS A 174 -11.63 -2.74 3.16
N ASN A 175 -10.35 -2.93 3.50
CA ASN A 175 -9.32 -1.93 3.20
C ASN A 175 -8.38 -2.33 2.05
N LEU A 176 -8.15 -3.63 1.84
CA LEU A 176 -7.14 -4.09 0.90
C LEU A 176 -7.71 -4.80 -0.31
N LEU A 177 -8.76 -5.59 -0.11
CA LEU A 177 -9.42 -6.31 -1.19
C LEU A 177 -10.32 -5.36 -1.98
N SER A 178 -10.18 -5.39 -3.29
CA SER A 178 -11.12 -4.73 -4.21
C SER A 178 -12.45 -5.49 -4.23
N LYS A 179 -13.50 -4.91 -4.82
CA LYS A 179 -14.79 -5.60 -5.03
C LYS A 179 -14.67 -6.94 -5.77
N ASN A 180 -13.58 -7.16 -6.49
CA ASN A 180 -13.29 -8.43 -7.20
C ASN A 180 -12.49 -9.42 -6.34
N GLY A 181 -12.23 -9.12 -5.08
CA GLY A 181 -11.46 -9.98 -4.17
C GLY A 181 -9.94 -9.91 -4.34
N ASP A 182 -9.41 -9.04 -5.21
CA ASP A 182 -7.96 -8.95 -5.46
C ASP A 182 -7.32 -7.73 -4.79
N ILE A 183 -6.07 -7.89 -4.34
CA ILE A 183 -5.23 -6.77 -3.88
C ILE A 183 -4.63 -6.07 -5.11
N SER A 184 -4.76 -4.75 -5.19
CA SER A 184 -4.21 -3.97 -6.31
C SER A 184 -2.69 -4.14 -6.43
N GLN A 185 -2.15 -4.12 -7.65
CA GLN A 185 -0.70 -4.21 -7.89
C GLN A 185 0.08 -3.10 -7.17
N HIS A 186 -0.49 -1.91 -7.10
CA HIS A 186 0.08 -0.78 -6.37
C HIS A 186 0.20 -1.10 -4.87
N SER A 187 -0.87 -1.60 -4.24
CA SER A 187 -0.87 -1.99 -2.83
C SER A 187 0.11 -3.14 -2.56
N LYS A 188 0.17 -4.15 -3.44
CA LYS A 188 1.13 -5.27 -3.33
C LYS A 188 2.59 -4.78 -3.32
N ILE A 189 2.95 -3.86 -4.21
CA ILE A 189 4.31 -3.29 -4.28
C ILE A 189 4.64 -2.51 -3.01
N HIS A 190 3.74 -1.65 -2.55
CA HIS A 190 3.97 -0.83 -1.35
C HIS A 190 4.05 -1.67 -0.09
N LEU A 191 3.13 -2.63 0.12
CA LEU A 191 3.16 -3.55 1.25
C LEU A 191 4.42 -4.42 1.24
N SER A 192 4.79 -4.99 0.08
CA SER A 192 6.01 -5.79 -0.04
C SER A 192 7.27 -4.99 0.31
N ARG A 193 7.29 -3.69 -0.02
CA ARG A 193 8.38 -2.80 0.37
C ARG A 193 8.43 -2.58 1.89
N LEU A 194 7.30 -2.23 2.51
CA LEU A 194 7.21 -2.02 3.95
C LEU A 194 7.59 -3.28 4.74
N LEU A 195 7.11 -4.45 4.30
CA LEU A 195 7.44 -5.74 4.90
C LEU A 195 8.94 -6.07 4.78
N LYS A 196 9.56 -5.80 3.62
CA LYS A 196 11.02 -5.95 3.42
C LYS A 196 11.83 -4.98 4.29
N GLU A 197 11.31 -3.79 4.52
CA GLU A 197 11.90 -2.79 5.43
C GLU A 197 11.71 -3.18 6.91
N GLY A 198 10.97 -4.27 7.18
CA GLY A 198 10.79 -4.87 8.51
C GLY A 198 9.63 -4.29 9.30
N ALA A 199 8.62 -3.72 8.64
CA ALA A 199 7.37 -3.35 9.29
C ALA A 199 6.62 -4.59 9.81
N CYS A 200 6.15 -4.53 11.06
CA CYS A 200 5.30 -5.56 11.65
C CYS A 200 3.85 -5.27 11.24
N ILE A 201 3.36 -5.98 10.23
CA ILE A 201 2.00 -5.82 9.70
C ILE A 201 1.28 -7.15 9.78
N SER A 202 0.12 -7.17 10.41
CA SER A 202 -0.83 -8.28 10.44
C SER A 202 -2.13 -7.88 9.78
N PHE A 203 -2.87 -8.85 9.29
CA PHE A 203 -4.18 -8.64 8.68
C PHE A 203 -5.25 -9.39 9.46
N VAL A 204 -6.45 -8.81 9.44
CA VAL A 204 -7.65 -9.39 10.02
C VAL A 204 -8.62 -9.73 8.90
N THR A 205 -9.24 -10.90 9.00
CA THR A 205 -10.28 -11.33 8.07
C THR A 205 -11.33 -12.22 8.77
N ALA A 206 -12.54 -12.17 8.24
CA ALA A 206 -13.60 -13.11 8.65
C ALA A 206 -13.44 -14.49 8.00
N ASP A 207 -12.56 -14.61 7.03
CA ASP A 207 -12.39 -15.81 6.22
C ASP A 207 -11.33 -16.78 6.77
N THR A 208 -11.19 -17.91 6.06
CA THR A 208 -10.23 -18.97 6.38
C THR A 208 -8.85 -18.67 5.79
N PRO A 209 -7.76 -19.30 6.26
CA PRO A 209 -6.45 -19.15 5.65
C PRO A 209 -6.44 -19.50 4.17
N ALA A 210 -7.18 -20.52 3.77
CA ALA A 210 -7.24 -20.99 2.38
C ALA A 210 -7.80 -19.94 1.42
N SER A 211 -8.73 -19.09 1.88
CA SER A 211 -9.26 -17.96 1.10
C SER A 211 -8.25 -16.85 0.91
N VAL A 212 -7.43 -16.59 1.91
CA VAL A 212 -6.57 -15.40 1.99
C VAL A 212 -5.18 -15.64 1.39
N LEU A 213 -4.63 -16.84 1.58
CA LEU A 213 -3.27 -17.17 1.13
C LEU A 213 -2.99 -16.89 -0.35
N PRO A 214 -3.89 -17.23 -1.30
CA PRO A 214 -3.65 -16.95 -2.73
C PRO A 214 -3.43 -15.46 -3.02
N HIS A 215 -4.10 -14.56 -2.30
CA HIS A 215 -3.95 -13.12 -2.46
C HIS A 215 -2.62 -12.59 -1.89
N MET A 216 -1.97 -13.38 -1.02
CA MET A 216 -0.77 -13.00 -0.27
C MET A 216 0.52 -13.70 -0.73
N GLU A 217 0.44 -14.67 -1.64
CA GLU A 217 1.55 -15.57 -2.03
C GLU A 217 2.87 -14.89 -2.40
N GLN A 218 2.85 -13.66 -2.86
CA GLN A 218 4.05 -12.96 -3.31
C GLN A 218 4.59 -11.94 -2.30
N MET A 219 3.99 -11.86 -1.12
CA MET A 219 4.35 -10.86 -0.11
C MET A 219 5.10 -11.50 1.06
N PRO A 220 6.22 -10.91 1.52
CA PRO A 220 7.07 -11.49 2.57
C PRO A 220 6.49 -11.21 3.97
N PHE A 221 5.30 -11.77 4.28
CA PHE A 221 4.69 -11.62 5.60
C PHE A 221 5.55 -12.24 6.69
N THR A 222 5.56 -11.57 7.84
CA THR A 222 6.34 -11.99 9.02
C THR A 222 5.45 -12.18 10.24
N MET A 223 4.24 -11.63 10.21
CA MET A 223 3.29 -11.67 11.32
C MET A 223 2.18 -12.69 11.04
N PRO A 224 1.68 -13.39 12.06
CA PRO A 224 0.48 -14.21 11.93
C PRO A 224 -0.72 -13.38 11.50
N LEU A 225 -1.65 -14.02 10.78
CA LEU A 225 -2.95 -13.45 10.41
C LEU A 225 -3.97 -13.69 11.52
N VAL A 226 -4.87 -12.74 11.70
CA VAL A 226 -6.06 -12.89 12.54
C VAL A 226 -7.19 -13.37 11.62
N ILE A 227 -7.67 -14.58 11.81
CA ILE A 227 -8.65 -15.23 10.95
C ILE A 227 -9.94 -15.57 11.69
N LEU A 228 -11.02 -15.82 10.93
CA LEU A 228 -12.32 -16.21 11.47
C LEU A 228 -12.80 -15.26 12.57
N ASN A 229 -12.73 -13.94 12.32
CA ASN A 229 -13.13 -12.91 13.30
C ASN A 229 -12.37 -12.94 14.63
N GLY A 230 -11.09 -13.33 14.61
CA GLY A 230 -10.26 -13.40 15.82
C GLY A 230 -10.31 -14.74 16.55
N VAL A 231 -10.95 -15.76 15.95
CA VAL A 231 -11.02 -17.13 16.52
C VAL A 231 -9.64 -17.78 16.55
N ALA A 232 -8.81 -17.50 15.53
CA ALA A 232 -7.47 -18.08 15.50
C ALA A 232 -6.42 -17.10 14.93
N LEU A 233 -5.17 -17.32 15.33
CA LEU A 233 -3.98 -16.74 14.74
C LEU A 233 -3.29 -17.78 13.87
N TYR A 234 -3.04 -17.45 12.63
CA TYR A 234 -2.44 -18.36 11.65
C TYR A 234 -1.10 -17.82 11.13
N ASP A 235 -0.03 -18.60 11.30
CA ASP A 235 1.29 -18.28 10.76
C ASP A 235 1.41 -18.75 9.31
N THR A 236 1.57 -17.80 8.39
CA THR A 236 1.66 -18.07 6.95
C THR A 236 2.99 -18.71 6.53
N LYS A 237 4.03 -18.67 7.39
CA LYS A 237 5.34 -19.27 7.09
C LYS A 237 5.42 -20.73 7.46
N THR A 238 4.94 -21.04 8.67
CA THR A 238 4.96 -22.40 9.20
C THR A 238 3.71 -23.18 8.83
N HIS A 239 2.69 -22.51 8.31
CA HIS A 239 1.36 -23.06 8.04
C HIS A 239 0.71 -23.69 9.27
N THR A 240 0.88 -23.07 10.45
CA THR A 240 0.38 -23.55 11.73
C THR A 240 -0.54 -22.54 12.41
N TYR A 241 -1.42 -23.04 13.27
CA TYR A 241 -2.27 -22.20 14.11
C TYR A 241 -1.52 -21.88 15.42
N VAL A 242 -1.14 -20.60 15.56
CA VAL A 242 -0.38 -20.09 16.73
C VAL A 242 -1.23 -20.08 17.99
N SER A 243 -2.52 -19.80 17.83
CA SER A 243 -3.55 -19.89 18.89
C SER A 243 -4.92 -20.09 18.27
N GLN A 244 -5.85 -20.67 19.03
CA GLN A 244 -7.23 -20.87 18.63
C GLN A 244 -8.16 -20.89 19.82
N HIS A 245 -9.39 -20.44 19.64
CA HIS A 245 -10.46 -20.50 20.62
C HIS A 245 -11.55 -21.46 20.15
N ASN A 246 -11.70 -22.57 20.86
CA ASN A 246 -12.69 -23.58 20.56
C ASN A 246 -14.00 -23.35 21.32
N LEU A 247 -15.09 -23.87 20.77
CA LEU A 247 -16.41 -23.89 21.38
C LEU A 247 -16.61 -25.23 22.12
N PRO A 248 -16.71 -25.25 23.46
CA PRO A 248 -16.99 -26.49 24.18
C PRO A 248 -18.31 -27.12 23.71
N LEU A 249 -18.36 -28.46 23.60
CA LEU A 249 -19.55 -29.17 23.15
C LEU A 249 -20.79 -28.87 24.01
N SER A 250 -20.62 -28.69 25.31
CA SER A 250 -21.70 -28.29 26.23
C SER A 250 -22.31 -26.93 25.89
N THR A 251 -21.55 -26.04 25.28
CA THR A 251 -22.01 -24.71 24.80
C THR A 251 -22.66 -24.81 23.43
N VAL A 252 -22.16 -25.67 22.56
CA VAL A 252 -22.60 -25.79 21.18
C VAL A 252 -23.86 -26.63 21.03
N GLN A 253 -24.06 -27.65 21.91
CA GLN A 253 -25.21 -28.55 21.80
C GLN A 253 -26.56 -27.82 21.80
N PRO A 254 -26.83 -26.82 22.64
CA PRO A 254 -28.07 -26.04 22.58
C PRO A 254 -28.20 -25.22 21.27
N VAL A 255 -27.08 -24.81 20.70
CA VAL A 255 -27.07 -24.13 19.37
C VAL A 255 -27.48 -25.12 18.28
N TYR A 256 -26.96 -26.34 18.29
CA TYR A 256 -27.34 -27.37 17.34
C TYR A 256 -28.84 -27.72 17.43
N GLU A 257 -29.39 -27.80 18.65
CA GLU A 257 -30.82 -28.03 18.87
C GLU A 257 -31.67 -26.85 18.32
N LEU A 258 -31.18 -25.62 18.44
CA LEU A 258 -31.83 -24.45 17.88
C LEU A 258 -31.81 -24.50 16.34
N LEU A 259 -30.68 -24.82 15.72
CA LEU A 259 -30.55 -24.98 14.28
C LEU A 259 -31.44 -26.10 13.74
N LYS A 260 -31.53 -27.26 14.43
CA LYS A 260 -32.43 -28.34 14.07
C LYS A 260 -33.90 -27.90 14.08
N ARG A 261 -34.32 -27.10 15.08
CA ARG A 261 -35.71 -26.56 15.15
C ARG A 261 -36.05 -25.65 14.00
N HIS A 262 -35.09 -24.82 13.56
CA HIS A 262 -35.26 -23.92 12.42
C HIS A 262 -35.00 -24.61 11.07
N HIS A 263 -34.69 -25.89 11.04
CA HIS A 263 -34.28 -26.63 9.83
C HIS A 263 -33.14 -25.92 9.09
N MET A 264 -32.21 -25.28 9.81
CA MET A 264 -31.05 -24.62 9.22
C MET A 264 -29.83 -25.53 9.24
N ASN A 265 -29.00 -25.41 8.23
CA ASN A 265 -27.68 -26.02 8.18
C ASN A 265 -26.60 -25.07 8.69
N CYS A 266 -25.45 -25.63 9.01
CA CYS A 266 -24.27 -24.80 9.22
C CYS A 266 -22.99 -25.47 8.68
N PHE A 267 -22.01 -24.65 8.33
CA PHE A 267 -20.65 -25.08 8.07
C PHE A 267 -19.89 -25.07 9.40
N ILE A 268 -19.53 -26.25 9.90
CA ILE A 268 -18.85 -26.43 11.19
C ILE A 268 -17.35 -26.45 10.95
N HIS A 269 -16.64 -25.42 11.42
CA HIS A 269 -15.20 -25.29 11.29
C HIS A 269 -14.51 -25.91 12.48
N VAL A 270 -13.60 -26.84 12.21
CA VAL A 270 -12.80 -27.57 13.23
C VAL A 270 -11.32 -27.49 12.86
N ILE A 271 -10.51 -26.98 13.76
CA ILE A 271 -9.06 -26.96 13.61
C ILE A 271 -8.49 -28.19 14.34
N SER A 272 -7.84 -29.07 13.62
CA SER A 272 -7.21 -30.28 14.16
C SER A 272 -5.83 -30.49 13.53
N LYS A 273 -4.79 -30.57 14.33
CA LYS A 273 -3.40 -30.81 13.89
C LYS A 273 -2.98 -29.88 12.73
N ASP A 274 -3.18 -28.58 12.93
CA ASP A 274 -2.86 -27.53 11.95
C ASP A 274 -3.64 -27.57 10.62
N ASN A 275 -4.71 -28.36 10.55
CA ASN A 275 -5.62 -28.39 9.41
C ASN A 275 -7.01 -27.90 9.80
N LEU A 276 -7.60 -27.07 8.96
CA LEU A 276 -8.99 -26.64 9.09
C LEU A 276 -9.88 -27.57 8.28
N HIS A 277 -10.80 -28.24 8.96
CA HIS A 277 -11.84 -29.04 8.35
C HIS A 277 -13.18 -28.32 8.47
N ILE A 278 -13.96 -28.33 7.39
CA ILE A 278 -15.30 -27.74 7.34
C ILE A 278 -16.30 -28.85 7.12
N TYR A 279 -17.03 -29.18 8.17
CA TYR A 279 -18.11 -30.20 8.09
C TYR A 279 -19.38 -29.52 7.58
N TYR A 280 -20.09 -30.19 6.69
CA TYR A 280 -21.36 -29.74 6.12
C TYR A 280 -22.31 -30.91 5.92
N GLY A 281 -23.63 -30.63 5.86
CA GLY A 281 -24.68 -31.60 5.58
C GLY A 281 -25.37 -31.30 4.25
N ASP A 282 -26.59 -31.91 4.05
CA ASP A 282 -27.39 -31.65 2.85
C ASP A 282 -27.79 -30.18 2.75
N PHE A 283 -27.62 -29.60 1.55
CA PHE A 283 -28.00 -28.21 1.32
C PHE A 283 -29.50 -28.00 1.39
N ARG A 284 -29.94 -26.93 2.03
CA ARG A 284 -31.36 -26.58 2.20
C ARG A 284 -31.88 -25.68 1.11
N HIS A 285 -31.01 -24.87 0.52
CA HIS A 285 -31.35 -24.00 -0.59
C HIS A 285 -30.18 -23.83 -1.56
N ALA A 286 -30.50 -23.45 -2.80
CA ALA A 286 -29.51 -23.32 -3.88
C ALA A 286 -28.36 -22.36 -3.58
N LYS A 287 -28.54 -21.36 -2.68
CA LYS A 287 -27.50 -20.41 -2.32
C LYS A 287 -26.42 -21.03 -1.41
N GLU A 288 -26.78 -21.99 -0.54
CA GLU A 288 -25.78 -22.76 0.23
C GLU A 288 -24.91 -23.60 -0.69
N GLU A 289 -25.54 -24.27 -1.66
CA GLU A 289 -24.83 -25.08 -2.66
C GLU A 289 -23.93 -24.19 -3.53
N GLN A 290 -24.43 -23.04 -3.98
CA GLN A 290 -23.63 -22.05 -4.72
C GLN A 290 -22.41 -21.60 -3.92
N TYR A 291 -22.58 -21.20 -2.67
CA TYR A 291 -21.49 -20.80 -1.79
C TYR A 291 -20.47 -21.92 -1.60
N TYR A 292 -20.94 -23.15 -1.39
CA TYR A 292 -20.05 -24.32 -1.25
C TYR A 292 -19.22 -24.54 -2.52
N GLU A 293 -19.84 -24.52 -3.71
CA GLU A 293 -19.13 -24.70 -4.97
C GLU A 293 -18.12 -23.57 -5.23
N GLU A 294 -18.49 -22.32 -4.99
CA GLU A 294 -17.60 -21.18 -5.13
C GLU A 294 -16.37 -21.31 -4.20
N THR A 295 -16.58 -21.66 -2.93
CA THR A 295 -15.50 -21.77 -1.95
C THR A 295 -14.68 -23.04 -2.11
N ARG A 296 -15.27 -24.15 -2.55
CA ARG A 296 -14.56 -25.39 -2.83
C ARG A 296 -13.61 -25.27 -4.02
N MET A 297 -14.06 -24.61 -5.10
CA MET A 297 -13.25 -24.45 -6.32
C MET A 297 -12.08 -23.47 -6.11
N GLN A 298 -12.27 -22.44 -5.31
CA GLN A 298 -11.28 -21.39 -5.11
C GLN A 298 -10.25 -21.71 -4.02
N GLN A 299 -10.52 -22.72 -3.17
CA GLN A 299 -9.82 -22.84 -1.91
C GLN A 299 -9.39 -24.27 -1.60
N GLN A 300 -8.23 -24.38 -1.00
CA GLN A 300 -7.68 -25.62 -0.44
C GLN A 300 -8.36 -26.02 0.91
N ASN A 301 -9.62 -25.61 1.13
CA ASN A 301 -10.37 -26.00 2.32
C ASN A 301 -10.76 -27.48 2.24
N ALA A 302 -10.56 -28.21 3.33
CA ALA A 302 -10.99 -29.59 3.45
C ALA A 302 -12.46 -29.65 3.89
N TYR A 303 -13.37 -29.72 2.90
CA TYR A 303 -14.79 -29.94 3.14
C TYR A 303 -15.07 -31.42 3.38
N ILE A 304 -15.81 -31.75 4.45
CA ILE A 304 -16.18 -33.10 4.85
C ILE A 304 -17.70 -33.19 4.99
N TYR A 305 -18.31 -34.02 4.15
CA TYR A 305 -19.73 -34.27 4.26
C TYR A 305 -20.01 -35.13 5.49
N ALA A 306 -21.06 -34.79 6.26
CA ALA A 306 -21.50 -35.47 7.45
C ALA A 306 -23.04 -35.68 7.39
N GLU A 307 -23.49 -36.91 7.25
CA GLU A 307 -24.92 -37.26 7.24
C GLU A 307 -25.62 -36.78 8.52
N ASN A 308 -24.98 -36.95 9.65
CA ASN A 308 -25.46 -36.47 10.96
C ASN A 308 -24.58 -35.30 11.45
N LEU A 309 -24.72 -34.14 10.81
CA LEU A 309 -23.87 -32.98 11.00
C LEU A 309 -23.75 -32.53 12.47
N TYR A 310 -24.82 -32.63 13.24
CA TYR A 310 -24.89 -32.15 14.62
C TYR A 310 -24.53 -33.20 15.68
N ASP A 311 -24.24 -34.44 15.29
CA ASP A 311 -23.82 -35.51 16.19
C ASP A 311 -22.30 -35.71 16.24
N THR A 312 -21.55 -34.70 15.74
CA THR A 312 -20.09 -34.72 15.71
C THR A 312 -19.52 -34.66 17.14
N GLN A 313 -18.47 -35.45 17.39
CA GLN A 313 -17.65 -35.35 18.59
C GLN A 313 -16.51 -34.35 18.45
N ASN A 314 -16.33 -33.78 17.28
CA ASN A 314 -15.31 -32.80 17.02
C ASN A 314 -15.65 -31.47 17.72
N ILE A 315 -14.68 -30.86 18.35
CA ILE A 315 -14.84 -29.58 19.04
C ILE A 315 -14.71 -28.45 18.00
N PRO A 316 -15.82 -27.75 17.68
CA PRO A 316 -15.77 -26.68 16.69
C PRO A 316 -15.07 -25.43 17.23
N CYS A 317 -14.50 -24.63 16.32
CA CYS A 317 -14.00 -23.31 16.65
C CYS A 317 -14.90 -22.19 16.11
N TYR A 318 -15.61 -22.45 15.02
CA TYR A 318 -16.50 -21.50 14.38
C TYR A 318 -17.66 -22.20 13.67
N LEU A 319 -18.85 -21.65 13.79
CA LEU A 319 -20.05 -22.09 13.07
C LEU A 319 -20.48 -21.00 12.09
N LYS A 320 -20.67 -21.32 10.82
CA LYS A 320 -21.10 -20.39 9.77
C LYS A 320 -22.42 -20.86 9.19
N ILE A 321 -23.48 -20.09 9.39
CA ILE A 321 -24.83 -20.38 8.92
C ILE A 321 -25.16 -19.41 7.79
N MET A 322 -25.67 -19.90 6.66
CA MET A 322 -26.09 -19.09 5.53
C MET A 322 -27.61 -19.15 5.38
N ASP A 323 -28.26 -17.98 5.34
CA ASP A 323 -29.70 -17.86 5.09
C ASP A 323 -30.05 -16.41 4.71
N THR A 324 -31.33 -16.11 4.52
CA THR A 324 -31.82 -14.74 4.33
C THR A 324 -31.51 -13.89 5.57
N LYS A 325 -31.26 -12.60 5.38
CA LYS A 325 -30.98 -11.69 6.50
C LYS A 325 -32.07 -11.71 7.58
N GLU A 326 -33.34 -11.85 7.18
CA GLU A 326 -34.47 -11.90 8.10
C GLU A 326 -34.39 -13.14 9.03
N ASN A 327 -34.18 -14.32 8.44
CA ASN A 327 -34.04 -15.56 9.17
C ASN A 327 -32.82 -15.55 10.11
N LEU A 328 -31.69 -15.00 9.64
CA LEU A 328 -30.50 -14.87 10.47
C LEU A 328 -30.69 -13.92 11.64
N LEU A 329 -31.39 -12.80 11.45
CA LEU A 329 -31.72 -11.87 12.54
C LEU A 329 -32.65 -12.50 13.57
N GLN A 330 -33.63 -13.30 13.12
CA GLN A 330 -34.51 -14.05 14.02
C GLN A 330 -33.71 -15.10 14.81
N LEU A 331 -32.91 -15.90 14.13
CA LEU A 331 -32.04 -16.90 14.76
C LEU A 331 -31.10 -16.25 15.79
N GLN A 332 -30.49 -15.10 15.47
CA GLN A 332 -29.61 -14.39 16.38
C GLN A 332 -30.36 -13.90 17.63
N LYS A 333 -31.60 -13.44 17.49
CA LYS A 333 -32.42 -13.05 18.66
C LYS A 333 -32.69 -14.24 19.59
N GLU A 334 -33.07 -15.38 19.04
CA GLU A 334 -33.31 -16.60 19.82
C GLU A 334 -32.02 -17.16 20.42
N LEU A 335 -30.90 -17.09 19.69
CA LEU A 335 -29.59 -17.46 20.20
C LEU A 335 -29.19 -16.63 21.43
N LYS A 336 -29.48 -15.33 21.42
CA LYS A 336 -29.23 -14.43 22.56
C LYS A 336 -30.03 -14.77 23.83
N LEU A 337 -31.11 -15.50 23.68
CA LEU A 337 -31.95 -15.96 24.83
C LEU A 337 -31.41 -17.24 25.45
N LEU A 338 -30.48 -17.94 24.82
CA LEU A 338 -29.88 -19.14 25.39
C LEU A 338 -28.99 -18.78 26.59
N PRO A 339 -29.07 -19.54 27.72
CA PRO A 339 -28.19 -19.28 28.88
C PRO A 339 -26.69 -19.33 28.52
N GLN A 340 -26.34 -20.19 27.55
CA GLN A 340 -24.97 -20.38 27.09
C GLN A 340 -24.44 -19.20 26.25
N TYR A 341 -25.31 -18.27 25.84
CA TYR A 341 -24.89 -17.12 25.01
C TYR A 341 -23.86 -16.23 25.71
N GLN A 342 -23.79 -16.24 27.03
CA GLN A 342 -22.77 -15.50 27.78
C GLN A 342 -21.33 -15.92 27.41
N SER A 343 -21.15 -17.16 26.92
CA SER A 343 -19.85 -17.67 26.45
C SER A 343 -19.70 -17.63 24.93
N LEU A 344 -20.70 -17.13 24.21
CA LEU A 344 -20.74 -17.04 22.75
C LEU A 344 -20.68 -15.59 22.27
N SER A 345 -20.22 -15.42 21.05
CA SER A 345 -20.36 -14.22 20.24
C SER A 345 -20.99 -14.59 18.91
N SER A 346 -21.73 -13.67 18.33
CA SER A 346 -22.35 -13.88 17.02
C SER A 346 -22.28 -12.60 16.17
N THR A 347 -21.90 -12.75 14.91
CA THR A 347 -21.80 -11.65 13.94
C THR A 347 -22.54 -12.01 12.66
N ILE A 348 -23.30 -11.07 12.09
CA ILE A 348 -23.97 -11.25 10.81
C ILE A 348 -23.16 -10.48 9.76
N LEU A 349 -22.73 -11.18 8.71
CA LEU A 349 -21.99 -10.63 7.58
C LEU A 349 -22.86 -10.71 6.31
N PRO A 350 -22.83 -9.71 5.42
CA PRO A 350 -23.55 -9.78 4.17
C PRO A 350 -22.94 -10.84 3.24
N TYR A 351 -23.75 -11.44 2.37
CA TYR A 351 -23.23 -12.25 1.28
C TYR A 351 -22.91 -11.35 0.08
N PRO A 352 -21.65 -11.28 -0.39
CA PRO A 352 -21.24 -10.31 -1.39
C PRO A 352 -21.98 -10.40 -2.73
N SER A 353 -22.40 -11.62 -3.10
CA SER A 353 -23.08 -11.88 -4.38
C SER A 353 -24.60 -11.62 -4.35
N ASP A 354 -25.21 -11.47 -3.16
CA ASP A 354 -26.64 -11.27 -3.00
C ASP A 354 -26.97 -10.63 -1.65
N GLU A 355 -27.33 -9.36 -1.65
CA GLU A 355 -27.59 -8.59 -0.44
C GLU A 355 -28.81 -9.08 0.39
N SER A 356 -29.69 -9.91 -0.17
CA SER A 356 -30.81 -10.52 0.57
C SER A 356 -30.38 -11.66 1.49
N TYR A 357 -29.20 -12.24 1.24
CA TYR A 357 -28.60 -13.29 2.04
C TYR A 357 -27.44 -12.78 2.90
N GLY A 358 -27.06 -13.59 3.87
CA GLY A 358 -25.91 -13.30 4.75
C GLY A 358 -25.38 -14.55 5.40
N PHE A 359 -24.39 -14.32 6.25
CA PHE A 359 -23.79 -15.35 7.10
C PHE A 359 -23.92 -14.97 8.57
N LEU A 360 -24.42 -15.88 9.40
CA LEU A 360 -24.30 -15.76 10.86
C LEU A 360 -23.10 -16.59 11.30
N GLY A 361 -22.07 -15.90 11.79
CA GLY A 361 -20.93 -16.52 12.47
C GLY A 361 -21.19 -16.66 13.95
N ILE A 362 -20.94 -17.84 14.53
CA ILE A 362 -21.04 -18.11 15.98
C ILE A 362 -19.71 -18.66 16.45
N TYR A 363 -19.14 -18.06 17.49
CA TYR A 363 -17.83 -18.39 18.02
C TYR A 363 -17.73 -18.05 19.52
N CYS A 364 -16.62 -18.44 20.16
CA CYS A 364 -16.40 -18.20 21.58
C CYS A 364 -16.29 -16.69 21.88
N ASN A 365 -16.92 -16.19 22.94
CA ASN A 365 -16.83 -14.78 23.35
C ASN A 365 -15.42 -14.36 23.79
N GLN A 366 -14.54 -15.31 24.07
CA GLN A 366 -13.12 -15.02 24.32
C GLN A 366 -12.36 -14.68 23.03
N ALA A 367 -12.86 -15.14 21.88
CA ALA A 367 -12.35 -14.76 20.57
C ALA A 367 -12.91 -13.39 20.20
N SER A 368 -12.04 -12.47 19.87
CA SER A 368 -12.37 -11.20 19.20
C SER A 368 -11.15 -10.68 18.47
N ILE A 369 -11.38 -9.91 17.42
CA ILE A 369 -10.32 -9.28 16.63
C ILE A 369 -9.39 -8.46 17.55
N GLY A 370 -9.97 -7.68 18.47
CA GLY A 370 -9.21 -6.86 19.41
C GLY A 370 -8.33 -7.70 20.35
N LYS A 371 -8.85 -8.80 20.92
CA LYS A 371 -8.06 -9.69 21.79
C LYS A 371 -6.94 -10.38 21.02
N ALA A 372 -7.21 -10.85 19.80
CA ALA A 372 -6.20 -11.44 18.92
C ALA A 372 -5.09 -10.43 18.57
N ALA A 373 -5.44 -9.15 18.31
CA ALA A 373 -4.48 -8.09 18.09
C ALA A 373 -3.63 -7.79 19.33
N LEU A 374 -4.22 -7.83 20.54
CA LEU A 374 -3.45 -7.71 21.79
C LEU A 374 -2.50 -8.88 22.02
N GLU A 375 -2.93 -10.09 21.69
CA GLU A 375 -2.06 -11.28 21.75
C GLU A 375 -0.87 -11.13 20.79
N LEU A 376 -1.10 -10.65 19.57
CA LEU A 376 -0.03 -10.32 18.62
C LEU A 376 0.90 -9.24 19.18
N LYS A 377 0.35 -8.16 19.75
CA LYS A 377 1.14 -7.09 20.38
C LYS A 377 2.07 -7.63 21.46
N GLN A 378 1.57 -8.53 22.31
CA GLN A 378 2.37 -9.16 23.36
C GLN A 378 3.46 -10.09 22.78
N LYS A 379 3.12 -10.94 21.82
CA LYS A 379 4.06 -11.88 21.17
C LYS A 379 5.17 -11.17 20.40
N THR A 380 4.89 -9.99 19.85
CA THR A 380 5.86 -9.19 19.09
C THR A 380 6.64 -8.21 19.96
N CYS A 381 6.35 -8.13 21.26
CA CYS A 381 6.88 -7.13 22.18
C CYS A 381 6.68 -5.69 21.65
N SER A 382 5.58 -5.46 20.92
CA SER A 382 5.26 -4.16 20.36
C SER A 382 4.69 -3.22 21.44
N SER A 383 5.15 -1.98 21.44
CA SER A 383 4.68 -0.96 22.38
C SER A 383 3.38 -0.30 21.93
N THR A 384 3.18 -0.16 20.64
CA THR A 384 2.08 0.58 20.04
C THR A 384 1.36 -0.26 18.99
N LEU A 385 0.04 -0.33 19.10
CA LEU A 385 -0.87 -0.97 18.16
C LEU A 385 -1.59 0.09 17.34
N ILE A 386 -1.42 0.04 16.03
CA ILE A 386 -2.06 0.94 15.07
C ILE A 386 -3.00 0.12 14.20
N SER A 387 -4.27 0.52 14.14
CA SER A 387 -5.28 -0.18 13.35
C SER A 387 -5.76 0.63 12.15
N PHE A 388 -6.02 -0.08 11.05
CA PHE A 388 -6.69 0.43 9.86
C PHE A 388 -7.96 -0.39 9.65
N ILE A 389 -9.11 0.26 9.78
CA ILE A 389 -10.43 -0.37 9.82
C ILE A 389 -11.28 0.17 8.68
N GLY A 390 -11.94 -0.73 7.96
CA GLY A 390 -12.83 -0.38 6.85
C GLY A 390 -14.30 -0.33 7.20
N ASP A 391 -14.73 -1.05 8.27
CA ASP A 391 -16.14 -1.12 8.66
C ASP A 391 -16.31 -1.37 10.17
N SER A 392 -17.57 -1.26 10.64
CA SER A 392 -18.02 -1.42 12.02
C SER A 392 -17.74 -2.80 12.63
N ASP A 393 -17.57 -3.83 11.81
CA ASP A 393 -17.36 -5.22 12.27
C ASP A 393 -16.04 -5.39 13.04
N CYS A 394 -15.10 -4.49 12.86
CA CYS A 394 -13.84 -4.44 13.59
C CYS A 394 -13.87 -3.53 14.85
N ALA A 395 -15.05 -3.18 15.38
CA ALA A 395 -15.17 -2.27 16.53
C ALA A 395 -14.32 -2.68 17.74
N SER A 396 -14.18 -3.98 18.02
CA SER A 396 -13.32 -4.48 19.10
C SER A 396 -11.83 -4.18 18.91
N LEU A 397 -11.39 -3.92 17.66
CA LEU A 397 -10.03 -3.50 17.37
C LEU A 397 -9.81 -2.02 17.70
N LEU A 398 -10.84 -1.18 17.51
CA LEU A 398 -10.80 0.25 17.90
C LEU A 398 -10.55 0.42 19.40
N GLU A 399 -11.22 -0.40 20.22
CA GLU A 399 -11.12 -0.32 21.68
C GLU A 399 -9.71 -0.60 22.23
N VAL A 400 -8.93 -1.41 21.54
CA VAL A 400 -7.60 -1.86 21.99
C VAL A 400 -6.44 -1.16 21.28
N SER A 401 -6.72 -0.39 20.23
CA SER A 401 -5.70 0.28 19.43
C SER A 401 -5.26 1.59 20.08
N ASP A 402 -3.95 1.83 20.08
CA ASP A 402 -3.38 3.10 20.55
C ASP A 402 -3.67 4.25 19.55
N LEU A 403 -3.74 3.91 18.25
CA LEU A 403 -4.14 4.79 17.16
C LEU A 403 -4.99 4.02 16.16
N SER A 404 -6.03 4.64 15.64
CA SER A 404 -6.94 4.02 14.68
C SER A 404 -7.21 4.96 13.50
N TYR A 405 -7.21 4.37 12.32
CA TYR A 405 -7.60 5.03 11.07
C TYR A 405 -8.80 4.28 10.51
N VAL A 406 -9.91 4.96 10.36
CA VAL A 406 -11.14 4.43 9.75
C VAL A 406 -11.22 4.99 8.34
N SER A 407 -11.33 4.11 7.34
CA SER A 407 -11.56 4.58 5.96
C SER A 407 -13.04 4.93 5.83
N ASP A 408 -13.34 6.21 5.58
CA ASP A 408 -14.66 6.58 5.10
C ASP A 408 -14.86 5.93 3.72
N GLN A 409 -15.75 4.95 3.63
CA GLN A 409 -16.23 4.43 2.34
C GLN A 409 -17.21 5.43 1.73
N ALA A 410 -16.78 6.64 1.50
CA ALA A 410 -17.48 7.62 0.67
C ALA A 410 -16.50 7.99 -0.44
N ASP A 411 -16.55 7.17 -1.51
CA ASP A 411 -16.41 7.49 -2.96
C ASP A 411 -15.91 6.26 -3.75
#